data_9312fb104ae89142461fa1a3c7ebba74
#
_entry.id   9312fb104ae89142461fa1a3c7ebba74
#
_cell.length_a   1.000
_cell.length_b   1.000
_cell.length_c   1.000
_cell.angle_alpha   90.00
_cell.angle_beta   90.00
_cell.angle_gamma   90.00
#
_symmetry.space_group_name_H-M   'P 1'
#
loop_
_entity.id
_entity.type
_entity.pdbx_description
1 polymer ?
#
loop_
_entity_poly.entity_id
_entity_poly.type
_entity_poly.pdbx_seq_one_letter_code
_entity_poly.pdbx_strand_id
1 'polypeptide(L)'
;MGATGRVAASKVHGQWLQRHRQARGWSVSEMRRRLREAARQVGDNLPDNECLTVMIHRWEDDRSGISERYRLHFCRAFQIPIEEFGLAAPIPPTAPPPTAPPPTAPSPLAAPSPLAGAAKGPEHRSSNEPGLGRSWIEQEILMTAHESNDHAQFAERRDTGEATLEQLRSDVVRLSREYTTGQPLPLFFEMRRVRDQMYVALDRKLWPRDQSELYFLLGCVNSLMAIAADGLGNSAAAEELARAGLAYALAIDHRPLAAQMRLGLAIIALYANQPLRSMDMAVRGIEHLSDGPNGAQLRLVQARAAARIGDADTARQAIATATEIRERDYSDEVTELGGEFGFSMASQHYYAGSAVADMPDAESSAIAELGRAIELYAAGPEPGEHHSLFCKMIARVDLAGAWLRAGQLEAAVSVAGPVLALPFDQRISKLQKKFGRVRSALAAPRYQGSAEARHFDGQIEQFCRDTIAAQLRDLPAGPT
;
A
#
# COMPACT_ATOMS: atom_id res chain seq x y z
N MET A 1 25.46 -8.53 -1.94
CA MET A 1 26.04 -8.09 -0.67
C MET A 1 25.43 -6.76 -0.24
N GLY A 2 24.17 -6.72 0.15
CA GLY A 2 23.49 -5.43 0.45
C GLY A 2 22.42 -5.47 1.56
N ALA A 3 21.96 -6.65 1.96
CA ALA A 3 20.88 -6.76 2.96
C ALA A 3 21.38 -6.78 4.42
N THR A 4 22.61 -7.22 4.65
CA THR A 4 23.22 -7.27 5.99
C THR A 4 23.68 -5.91 6.51
N GLY A 5 23.99 -4.97 5.63
CA GLY A 5 24.45 -3.62 6.02
C GLY A 5 23.35 -2.70 6.61
N ARG A 6 22.09 -2.80 6.12
CA ARG A 6 20.99 -1.94 6.61
C ARG A 6 20.46 -2.35 7.99
N VAL A 7 20.40 -3.64 8.28
CA VAL A 7 19.97 -4.15 9.60
C VAL A 7 21.01 -3.84 10.68
N ALA A 8 22.28 -3.90 10.34
CA ALA A 8 23.38 -3.55 11.27
C ALA A 8 23.42 -2.05 11.58
N ALA A 9 23.16 -1.18 10.58
CA ALA A 9 23.10 0.26 10.77
C ALA A 9 21.91 0.71 11.68
N SER A 10 20.76 0.03 11.59
CA SER A 10 19.60 0.33 12.45
C SER A 10 19.90 0.01 13.92
N LYS A 11 20.50 -1.15 14.21
CA LYS A 11 20.85 -1.55 15.59
C LYS A 11 21.89 -0.63 16.24
N VAL A 12 22.77 -0.02 15.46
CA VAL A 12 23.75 0.96 15.95
C VAL A 12 23.06 2.24 16.42
N HIS A 13 21.98 2.66 15.77
CA HIS A 13 21.32 3.93 16.11
C HIS A 13 20.54 3.88 17.43
N GLY A 14 19.84 2.80 17.76
CA GLY A 14 19.08 2.69 19.01
C GLY A 14 19.98 2.63 20.24
N GLN A 15 20.98 1.77 20.22
CA GLN A 15 21.99 1.69 21.29
C GLN A 15 22.76 3.00 21.43
N TRP A 16 23.08 3.67 20.32
CA TRP A 16 23.75 4.94 20.32
C TRP A 16 22.89 6.00 21.00
N LEU A 17 21.60 6.09 20.67
CA LEU A 17 20.64 7.01 21.25
C LEU A 17 20.51 6.83 22.76
N GLN A 18 20.34 5.58 23.20
CA GLN A 18 20.24 5.24 24.62
C GLN A 18 21.52 5.61 25.40
N ARG A 19 22.71 5.30 24.85
CA ARG A 19 23.99 5.68 25.47
C ARG A 19 24.16 7.19 25.61
N HIS A 20 23.82 7.95 24.55
CA HIS A 20 23.94 9.42 24.59
C HIS A 20 22.96 10.05 25.57
N ARG A 21 21.75 9.48 25.74
CA ARG A 21 20.80 9.91 26.76
C ARG A 21 21.31 9.62 28.18
N GLN A 22 21.76 8.37 28.41
CA GLN A 22 22.25 7.93 29.73
C GLN A 22 23.52 8.66 30.14
N ALA A 23 24.45 8.88 29.23
CA ALA A 23 25.67 9.63 29.50
C ALA A 23 25.42 11.07 29.97
N ARG A 24 24.29 11.66 29.61
CA ARG A 24 23.85 12.99 30.05
C ARG A 24 22.96 12.95 31.31
N GLY A 25 22.72 11.77 31.86
CA GLY A 25 21.83 11.58 33.00
C GLY A 25 20.36 11.89 32.70
N TRP A 26 19.95 11.87 31.42
CA TRP A 26 18.58 12.21 31.04
C TRP A 26 17.64 11.04 31.22
N SER A 27 16.51 11.29 31.89
CA SER A 27 15.35 10.39 31.81
C SER A 27 14.69 10.48 30.42
N VAL A 28 13.84 9.53 30.07
CA VAL A 28 13.05 9.59 28.82
C VAL A 28 12.17 10.86 28.81
N SER A 29 11.65 11.27 29.96
CA SER A 29 10.87 12.51 30.09
C SER A 29 11.71 13.77 29.82
N GLU A 30 12.95 13.79 30.28
CA GLU A 30 13.87 14.89 29.99
C GLU A 30 14.26 14.92 28.51
N MET A 31 14.56 13.79 27.92
CA MET A 31 14.86 13.68 26.50
C MET A 31 13.70 14.17 25.64
N ARG A 32 12.46 13.77 25.99
CA ARG A 32 11.24 14.27 25.34
C ARG A 32 11.12 15.79 25.42
N ARG A 33 11.40 16.38 26.61
CA ARG A 33 11.38 17.83 26.80
C ARG A 33 12.39 18.53 25.89
N ARG A 34 13.61 18.00 25.81
CA ARG A 34 14.70 18.55 24.98
C ARG A 34 14.38 18.44 23.47
N LEU A 35 13.80 17.34 23.04
CA LEU A 35 13.35 17.19 21.66
C LEU A 35 12.29 18.22 21.29
N ARG A 36 11.32 18.50 22.18
CA ARG A 36 10.30 19.51 21.93
C ARG A 36 10.90 20.92 21.86
N GLU A 37 11.88 21.22 22.70
CA GLU A 37 12.57 22.48 22.64
C GLU A 37 13.36 22.66 21.35
N ALA A 38 14.06 21.61 20.90
CA ALA A 38 14.79 21.60 19.63
C ALA A 38 13.84 21.74 18.41
N ALA A 39 12.68 21.14 18.47
CA ALA A 39 11.66 21.25 17.41
C ALA A 39 11.04 22.66 17.36
N ARG A 40 10.71 23.26 18.52
CA ARG A 40 10.18 24.64 18.61
C ARG A 40 11.11 25.67 18.01
N GLN A 41 12.43 25.51 18.17
CA GLN A 41 13.44 26.42 17.61
C GLN A 41 13.38 26.54 16.09
N VAL A 42 12.79 25.55 15.43
CA VAL A 42 12.64 25.50 13.95
C VAL A 42 11.18 25.52 13.50
N GLY A 43 10.24 25.84 14.41
CA GLY A 43 8.82 25.91 14.09
C GLY A 43 8.17 24.57 13.82
N ASP A 44 8.79 23.45 14.27
CA ASP A 44 8.27 22.11 14.03
C ASP A 44 7.41 21.62 15.21
N ASN A 45 6.28 20.96 14.90
CA ASN A 45 5.38 20.38 15.89
C ASN A 45 5.61 18.88 16.03
N LEU A 46 5.99 18.44 17.24
CA LEU A 46 6.13 17.02 17.57
C LEU A 46 4.80 16.46 18.15
N PRO A 47 4.56 15.13 18.04
CA PRO A 47 3.42 14.46 18.64
C PRO A 47 3.28 14.73 20.14
N ASP A 48 2.13 14.35 20.71
CA ASP A 48 1.90 14.50 22.15
C ASP A 48 2.93 13.76 23.02
N ASN A 49 2.84 13.97 24.35
CA ASN A 49 3.85 13.45 25.28
C ASN A 49 3.89 11.92 25.34
N GLU A 50 2.76 11.24 25.21
CA GLU A 50 2.67 9.78 25.28
C GLU A 50 3.23 9.15 24.00
N CYS A 51 2.79 9.65 22.85
CA CYS A 51 3.25 9.18 21.55
C CYS A 51 4.77 9.35 21.41
N LEU A 52 5.32 10.53 21.77
CA LEU A 52 6.75 10.77 21.68
C LEU A 52 7.55 9.88 22.65
N THR A 53 7.00 9.56 23.83
CA THR A 53 7.62 8.63 24.79
C THR A 53 7.69 7.21 24.19
N VAL A 54 6.59 6.73 23.60
CA VAL A 54 6.54 5.43 22.94
C VAL A 54 7.52 5.37 21.75
N MET A 55 7.62 6.46 20.99
CA MET A 55 8.57 6.56 19.88
C MET A 55 10.02 6.48 20.37
N ILE A 56 10.37 7.20 21.43
CA ILE A 56 11.72 7.17 22.01
C ILE A 56 12.09 5.74 22.44
N HIS A 57 11.21 5.04 23.15
CA HIS A 57 11.45 3.64 23.52
C HIS A 57 11.62 2.73 22.30
N ARG A 58 10.76 2.87 21.29
CA ARG A 58 10.87 2.07 20.05
C ARG A 58 12.19 2.31 19.31
N TRP A 59 12.69 3.53 19.31
CA TRP A 59 13.97 3.87 18.71
C TRP A 59 15.15 3.32 19.54
N GLU A 60 15.11 3.43 20.86
CA GLU A 60 16.14 2.88 21.75
C GLU A 60 16.19 1.34 21.71
N ASP A 61 15.04 0.68 21.53
CA ASP A 61 14.90 -0.78 21.40
C ASP A 61 15.16 -1.31 19.97
N ASP A 62 15.54 -0.45 19.02
CA ASP A 62 15.70 -0.77 17.59
C ASP A 62 14.46 -1.38 16.92
N ARG A 63 13.25 -1.10 17.46
CA ARG A 63 11.97 -1.58 16.91
C ARG A 63 11.48 -0.74 15.74
N SER A 64 12.03 0.45 15.54
CA SER A 64 11.73 1.32 14.40
C SER A 64 12.92 2.17 14.03
N GLY A 65 13.06 2.50 12.73
CA GLY A 65 14.09 3.42 12.26
C GLY A 65 13.80 4.86 12.66
N ILE A 66 14.85 5.65 12.90
CA ILE A 66 14.74 7.09 13.19
C ILE A 66 14.73 7.84 11.86
N SER A 67 13.64 8.56 11.55
CA SER A 67 13.58 9.38 10.35
C SER A 67 14.54 10.57 10.41
N GLU A 68 14.92 11.11 9.26
CA GLU A 68 15.83 12.24 9.15
C GLU A 68 15.38 13.46 9.95
N ARG A 69 14.06 13.76 9.93
CA ARG A 69 13.44 14.81 10.74
C ARG A 69 13.79 14.66 12.24
N TYR A 70 13.64 13.48 12.81
CA TYR A 70 13.94 13.24 14.21
C TYR A 70 15.44 13.17 14.48
N ARG A 71 16.27 12.70 13.54
CA ARG A 71 17.73 12.77 13.66
C ARG A 71 18.19 14.20 13.83
N LEU A 72 17.68 15.13 13.05
CA LEU A 72 17.97 16.56 13.17
C LEU A 72 17.57 17.12 14.53
N HIS A 73 16.40 16.74 15.08
CA HIS A 73 16.00 17.17 16.42
C HIS A 73 16.87 16.56 17.52
N PHE A 74 17.28 15.29 17.38
CA PHE A 74 18.24 14.67 18.30
C PHE A 74 19.60 15.36 18.25
N CYS A 75 20.11 15.65 17.07
CA CYS A 75 21.38 16.38 16.91
C CYS A 75 21.34 17.75 17.60
N ARG A 76 20.25 18.50 17.44
CA ARG A 76 20.05 19.76 18.14
C ARG A 76 19.92 19.58 19.66
N ALA A 77 19.14 18.59 20.10
CA ALA A 77 18.96 18.32 21.54
C ALA A 77 20.26 17.87 22.21
N PHE A 78 21.08 17.09 21.52
CA PHE A 78 22.40 16.64 22.01
C PHE A 78 23.53 17.64 21.74
N GLN A 79 23.28 18.67 20.93
CA GLN A 79 24.28 19.66 20.49
C GLN A 79 25.46 19.01 19.74
N ILE A 80 25.16 18.12 18.80
CA ILE A 80 26.14 17.44 17.95
C ILE A 80 25.83 17.69 16.47
N PRO A 81 26.84 17.69 15.58
CA PRO A 81 26.62 17.75 14.15
C PRO A 81 25.93 16.48 13.63
N ILE A 82 25.24 16.58 12.49
CA ILE A 82 24.44 15.47 11.92
C ILE A 82 25.33 14.28 11.50
N GLU A 83 26.57 14.57 11.12
CA GLU A 83 27.57 13.59 10.70
C GLU A 83 28.00 12.67 11.84
N GLU A 84 27.85 13.11 13.08
CA GLU A 84 28.16 12.31 14.28
C GLU A 84 27.02 11.43 14.73
N PHE A 85 25.80 11.60 14.18
CA PHE A 85 24.65 10.82 14.59
C PHE A 85 24.81 9.35 14.17
N GLY A 86 24.86 8.46 15.17
CA GLY A 86 25.00 7.03 14.97
C GLY A 86 26.45 6.53 14.79
N LEU A 87 27.44 7.41 14.85
CA LEU A 87 28.85 7.00 14.86
C LEU A 87 29.27 6.59 16.29
N ALA A 88 30.16 5.61 16.38
CA ALA A 88 30.76 5.17 17.65
C ALA A 88 31.86 6.15 18.08
N ALA A 89 31.49 7.39 18.43
CA ALA A 89 32.43 8.35 18.97
C ALA A 89 32.62 8.18 20.49
N PRO A 90 33.83 8.43 21.07
CA PRO A 90 34.04 8.38 22.50
C PRO A 90 33.21 9.49 23.16
N ILE A 91 32.50 9.14 24.23
CA ILE A 91 31.69 10.06 25.05
C ILE A 91 32.66 11.02 25.74
N PRO A 92 32.51 12.35 25.56
CA PRO A 92 33.33 13.30 26.32
C PRO A 92 33.04 13.17 27.82
N PRO A 93 34.05 13.34 28.71
CA PRO A 93 33.85 13.22 30.14
C PRO A 93 32.87 14.26 30.64
N THR A 94 31.92 13.82 31.45
CA THR A 94 30.85 14.59 32.06
C THR A 94 31.41 15.79 32.84
N ALA A 95 31.03 17.00 32.50
CA ALA A 95 31.23 18.14 33.35
C ALA A 95 30.42 17.97 34.65
N PRO A 96 30.96 18.37 35.82
CA PRO A 96 30.24 18.22 37.07
C PRO A 96 28.95 19.07 37.06
N PRO A 97 27.89 18.63 37.74
CA PRO A 97 26.64 19.35 37.78
C PRO A 97 26.80 20.72 38.46
N PRO A 98 26.12 21.76 37.99
CA PRO A 98 26.13 23.05 38.65
C PRO A 98 25.49 22.92 40.04
N THR A 99 26.15 23.46 41.00
CA THR A 99 25.78 23.54 42.43
C THR A 99 24.40 24.17 42.58
N ALA A 100 23.52 23.49 43.30
CA ALA A 100 22.18 23.97 43.59
C ALA A 100 22.20 25.17 44.56
N PRO A 101 21.33 26.16 44.39
CA PRO A 101 21.09 27.19 45.43
C PRO A 101 20.28 26.57 46.60
N PRO A 102 20.38 27.16 47.81
CA PRO A 102 19.84 26.57 49.03
C PRO A 102 18.31 26.63 49.10
N PRO A 103 17.71 25.81 49.96
CA PRO A 103 16.27 25.61 49.99
C PRO A 103 15.53 26.73 50.69
N THR A 104 14.48 27.21 50.08
CA THR A 104 13.45 28.03 50.75
C THR A 104 12.30 27.12 51.19
N ALA A 105 11.91 27.28 52.45
CA ALA A 105 10.96 26.46 53.18
C ALA A 105 9.49 26.67 52.76
N PRO A 106 8.51 25.98 53.37
CA PRO A 106 7.46 25.24 52.64
C PRO A 106 6.10 25.95 52.68
N SER A 107 5.25 25.60 51.79
CA SER A 107 3.80 25.75 51.94
C SER A 107 3.04 24.50 51.51
N PRO A 108 1.99 24.18 52.20
CA PRO A 108 1.43 22.85 52.26
C PRO A 108 0.22 22.67 51.36
N LEU A 109 -0.04 21.46 51.00
CA LEU A 109 -1.32 20.77 50.81
C LEU A 109 -1.19 19.76 49.68
N ALA A 110 -0.95 18.55 50.13
CA ALA A 110 -0.99 17.38 49.30
C ALA A 110 -2.29 16.62 49.57
N ALA A 111 -2.91 16.12 48.57
CA ALA A 111 -3.86 15.03 48.63
C ALA A 111 -3.16 13.70 48.30
N PRO A 112 -3.64 12.57 48.79
CA PRO A 112 -2.84 11.36 48.85
C PRO A 112 -3.04 10.45 47.66
N SER A 113 -1.97 9.75 47.30
CA SER A 113 -2.02 8.55 46.47
C SER A 113 -2.38 7.33 47.30
N PRO A 114 -3.09 6.37 46.72
CA PRO A 114 -3.34 5.10 47.39
C PRO A 114 -2.52 3.97 46.80
N LEU A 115 -2.37 2.93 47.63
CA LEU A 115 -2.12 1.53 47.35
C LEU A 115 -0.66 1.02 47.42
N ALA A 116 -0.40 0.45 48.56
CA ALA A 116 0.26 -0.83 48.69
C ALA A 116 -0.20 -1.52 49.96
N GLY A 117 -0.83 -2.62 49.80
CA GLY A 117 -1.11 -3.83 50.33
C GLY A 117 -0.70 -4.25 51.76
N ALA A 118 -1.46 -5.05 52.34
CA ALA A 118 -1.19 -6.36 52.91
C ALA A 118 -2.19 -6.69 54.02
N ALA A 119 -2.75 -7.85 53.88
CA ALA A 119 -3.71 -8.47 54.77
C ALA A 119 -3.18 -8.72 56.18
N LYS A 120 -4.05 -8.51 57.18
CA LYS A 120 -4.11 -9.29 58.40
C LYS A 120 -5.59 -9.44 58.82
N GLY A 121 -5.97 -10.66 59.07
CA GLY A 121 -7.30 -11.09 59.37
C GLY A 121 -7.78 -10.72 60.78
N PRO A 122 -8.93 -11.24 61.22
CA PRO A 122 -9.95 -10.48 61.86
C PRO A 122 -9.89 -10.60 63.39
N GLU A 123 -10.18 -9.50 64.08
CA GLU A 123 -10.67 -9.54 65.45
C GLU A 123 -12.10 -9.00 65.52
N HIS A 124 -12.98 -9.85 65.99
CA HIS A 124 -14.36 -9.54 66.32
C HIS A 124 -14.45 -8.40 67.36
N ARG A 125 -15.13 -7.34 67.00
CA ARG A 125 -15.91 -6.55 67.95
C ARG A 125 -17.25 -6.16 67.32
N SER A 126 -18.27 -6.74 67.94
CA SER A 126 -19.66 -6.42 67.77
C SER A 126 -19.93 -4.97 68.19
N SER A 127 -20.49 -4.15 67.32
CA SER A 127 -21.40 -3.07 67.71
C SER A 127 -22.28 -2.73 66.50
N ASN A 128 -23.58 -2.84 66.71
CA ASN A 128 -24.66 -2.45 65.83
C ASN A 128 -24.55 -0.97 65.44
N GLU A 129 -24.39 -0.70 64.13
CA GLU A 129 -24.95 0.46 63.45
C GLU A 129 -25.37 0.08 62.04
N PRO A 130 -26.66 0.03 61.69
CA PRO A 130 -27.13 -0.26 60.35
C PRO A 130 -27.35 1.05 59.58
N GLY A 131 -26.32 1.56 58.94
CA GLY A 131 -26.47 2.78 58.12
C GLY A 131 -25.32 3.11 57.19
N LEU A 132 -24.08 2.88 57.62
CA LEU A 132 -22.89 3.32 56.90
C LEU A 132 -22.48 2.43 55.69
N GLY A 133 -22.81 1.14 55.74
CA GLY A 133 -22.42 0.23 54.64
C GLY A 133 -23.25 0.38 53.38
N ARG A 134 -24.52 0.72 53.50
CA ARG A 134 -25.43 0.92 52.36
C ARG A 134 -25.13 2.19 51.61
N SER A 135 -24.89 3.26 52.32
CA SER A 135 -24.54 4.58 51.74
C SER A 135 -23.21 4.55 50.97
N TRP A 136 -22.21 3.80 51.45
CA TRP A 136 -20.93 3.66 50.77
C TRP A 136 -21.08 2.82 49.50
N ILE A 137 -21.82 1.72 49.51
CA ILE A 137 -22.07 0.91 48.30
C ILE A 137 -22.89 1.68 47.27
N GLU A 138 -23.90 2.43 47.68
CA GLU A 138 -24.68 3.29 46.79
C GLU A 138 -23.80 4.40 46.15
N GLN A 139 -22.89 4.98 46.91
CA GLN A 139 -21.94 5.99 46.44
C GLN A 139 -20.93 5.39 45.45
N GLU A 140 -20.41 4.19 45.68
CA GLU A 140 -19.50 3.48 44.78
C GLU A 140 -20.18 3.10 43.46
N ILE A 141 -21.43 2.63 43.52
CA ILE A 141 -22.24 2.34 42.32
C ILE A 141 -22.46 3.61 41.52
N LEU A 142 -22.74 4.74 42.19
CA LEU A 142 -22.98 6.01 41.54
C LEU A 142 -21.68 6.55 40.89
N MET A 143 -20.55 6.46 41.59
CA MET A 143 -19.23 6.83 41.04
C MET A 143 -18.88 5.97 39.82
N THR A 144 -19.03 4.66 39.90
CA THR A 144 -18.79 3.75 38.77
C THR A 144 -19.69 4.09 37.58
N ALA A 145 -20.95 4.44 37.80
CA ALA A 145 -21.86 4.88 36.76
C ALA A 145 -21.44 6.23 36.16
N HIS A 146 -20.99 7.18 36.98
CA HIS A 146 -20.45 8.47 36.46
C HIS A 146 -19.16 8.28 35.67
N GLU A 147 -18.22 7.49 36.14
CA GLU A 147 -17.00 7.15 35.40
C GLU A 147 -17.29 6.52 34.05
N SER A 148 -18.25 5.58 34.00
CA SER A 148 -18.70 4.96 32.76
C SER A 148 -19.34 5.96 31.80
N ASN A 149 -20.15 6.88 32.34
CA ASN A 149 -20.77 7.95 31.53
C ASN A 149 -19.74 8.98 31.04
N ASP A 150 -18.79 9.36 31.89
CA ASP A 150 -17.70 10.27 31.50
C ASP A 150 -16.83 9.64 30.41
N HIS A 151 -16.55 8.34 30.53
CA HIS A 151 -15.83 7.60 29.48
C HIS A 151 -16.64 7.50 28.18
N ALA A 152 -17.95 7.31 28.25
CA ALA A 152 -18.81 7.32 27.07
C ALA A 152 -18.85 8.70 26.40
N GLN A 153 -18.98 9.79 27.17
CA GLN A 153 -18.90 11.18 26.65
C GLN A 153 -17.53 11.50 26.06
N PHE A 154 -16.44 10.97 26.65
CA PHE A 154 -15.10 11.10 26.07
C PHE A 154 -14.98 10.34 24.75
N ALA A 155 -15.64 9.19 24.61
CA ALA A 155 -15.72 8.44 23.38
C ALA A 155 -16.50 9.20 22.29
N GLU A 156 -17.61 9.85 22.63
CA GLU A 156 -18.43 10.67 21.71
C GLU A 156 -17.68 11.88 21.12
N ARG A 157 -16.63 12.38 21.80
CA ARG A 157 -15.76 13.46 21.27
C ARG A 157 -14.74 13.00 20.25
N ARG A 158 -14.77 11.72 19.84
CA ARG A 158 -13.94 11.14 18.80
C ARG A 158 -14.71 11.21 17.49
N ASP A 159 -14.55 12.29 16.75
CA ASP A 159 -15.22 12.41 15.47
C ASP A 159 -14.23 12.86 14.38
N THR A 160 -13.96 11.94 13.44
CA THR A 160 -13.64 12.34 12.07
C THR A 160 -14.99 12.49 11.41
N GLY A 161 -15.49 13.72 11.23
CA GLY A 161 -16.87 13.94 10.82
C GLY A 161 -17.26 13.01 9.66
N GLU A 162 -18.43 12.39 9.74
CA GLU A 162 -18.99 11.48 8.72
C GLU A 162 -18.82 12.05 7.30
N ALA A 163 -18.99 13.37 7.15
CA ALA A 163 -18.75 14.09 5.90
C ALA A 163 -17.29 13.97 5.38
N THR A 164 -16.29 13.83 6.26
CA THR A 164 -14.89 13.65 5.83
C THR A 164 -14.66 12.26 5.26
N LEU A 165 -15.22 11.22 5.88
CA LEU A 165 -15.10 9.83 5.40
C LEU A 165 -15.84 9.67 4.08
N GLU A 166 -17.04 10.23 3.95
CA GLU A 166 -17.82 10.22 2.72
C GLU A 166 -17.08 10.92 1.58
N GLN A 167 -16.44 12.07 1.85
CA GLN A 167 -15.62 12.77 0.86
C GLN A 167 -14.41 11.93 0.43
N LEU A 168 -13.69 11.31 1.36
CA LEU A 168 -12.55 10.44 1.05
C LEU A 168 -12.98 9.21 0.23
N ARG A 169 -14.14 8.61 0.55
CA ARG A 169 -14.71 7.50 -0.24
C ARG A 169 -15.06 7.97 -1.64
N SER A 170 -15.69 9.14 -1.78
CA SER A 170 -16.02 9.75 -3.07
C SER A 170 -14.76 10.03 -3.91
N ASP A 171 -13.69 10.51 -3.29
CA ASP A 171 -12.40 10.72 -3.95
C ASP A 171 -11.79 9.41 -4.45
N VAL A 172 -11.84 8.32 -3.67
CA VAL A 172 -11.37 6.99 -4.10
C VAL A 172 -12.16 6.48 -5.30
N VAL A 173 -13.49 6.58 -5.26
CA VAL A 173 -14.37 6.20 -6.38
C VAL A 173 -14.05 7.01 -7.63
N ARG A 174 -13.90 8.33 -7.49
CA ARG A 174 -13.52 9.21 -8.60
C ARG A 174 -12.18 8.82 -9.20
N LEU A 175 -11.14 8.67 -8.37
CA LEU A 175 -9.79 8.29 -8.80
C LEU A 175 -9.76 6.92 -9.49
N SER A 176 -10.53 5.96 -8.98
CA SER A 176 -10.64 4.63 -9.61
C SER A 176 -11.23 4.72 -11.02
N ARG A 177 -12.26 5.56 -11.22
CA ARG A 177 -12.89 5.76 -12.54
C ARG A 177 -11.99 6.53 -13.48
N GLU A 178 -11.39 7.62 -13.01
CA GLU A 178 -10.49 8.45 -13.82
C GLU A 178 -9.25 7.68 -14.27
N TYR A 179 -8.75 6.74 -13.45
CA TYR A 179 -7.59 5.92 -13.81
C TYR A 179 -7.84 5.03 -15.03
N THR A 180 -9.08 4.63 -15.29
CA THR A 180 -9.39 3.76 -16.44
C THR A 180 -9.05 4.37 -17.79
N THR A 181 -9.02 5.69 -17.91
CA THR A 181 -8.78 6.43 -19.16
C THR A 181 -7.74 7.55 -19.02
N GLY A 182 -7.35 7.87 -17.78
CA GLY A 182 -6.51 9.02 -17.47
C GLY A 182 -5.01 8.78 -17.63
N GLN A 183 -4.25 9.81 -17.29
CA GLN A 183 -2.80 9.80 -17.31
C GLN A 183 -2.24 9.30 -15.97
N PRO A 184 -1.40 8.23 -15.95
CA PRO A 184 -0.95 7.62 -14.69
C PRO A 184 -0.19 8.56 -13.75
N LEU A 185 0.66 9.45 -14.28
CA LEU A 185 1.52 10.30 -13.46
C LEU A 185 0.77 11.40 -12.70
N PRO A 186 -0.08 12.24 -13.31
CA PRO A 186 -0.91 13.19 -12.59
C PRO A 186 -1.81 12.52 -11.56
N LEU A 187 -2.47 11.41 -11.93
CA LEU A 187 -3.34 10.67 -11.02
C LEU A 187 -2.59 10.06 -9.83
N PHE A 188 -1.34 9.62 -10.03
CA PHE A 188 -0.51 9.14 -8.91
C PHE A 188 -0.31 10.24 -7.85
N PHE A 189 -0.07 11.49 -8.26
CA PHE A 189 0.07 12.60 -7.31
C PHE A 189 -1.24 12.95 -6.61
N GLU A 190 -2.38 12.86 -7.30
CA GLU A 190 -3.68 13.05 -6.67
C GLU A 190 -3.99 11.95 -5.65
N MET A 191 -3.76 10.68 -6.00
CA MET A 191 -3.89 9.54 -5.09
C MET A 191 -3.02 9.72 -3.84
N ARG A 192 -1.76 10.17 -4.02
CA ARG A 192 -0.86 10.49 -2.92
C ARG A 192 -1.46 11.56 -1.99
N ARG A 193 -2.02 12.62 -2.55
CA ARG A 193 -2.67 13.69 -1.76
C ARG A 193 -3.83 13.14 -0.92
N VAL A 194 -4.70 12.33 -1.52
CA VAL A 194 -5.84 11.71 -0.82
C VAL A 194 -5.35 10.76 0.26
N ARG A 195 -4.33 9.93 -0.01
CA ARG A 195 -3.68 9.09 1.01
C ARG A 195 -3.14 9.89 2.19
N ASP A 196 -2.44 10.99 1.91
CA ASP A 196 -1.84 11.83 2.95
C ASP A 196 -2.94 12.50 3.83
N GLN A 197 -4.10 12.85 3.26
CA GLN A 197 -5.28 13.29 4.02
C GLN A 197 -5.81 12.18 4.94
N MET A 198 -5.86 10.93 4.49
CA MET A 198 -6.26 9.79 5.32
C MET A 198 -5.27 9.57 6.48
N TYR A 199 -3.96 9.75 6.25
CA TYR A 199 -2.96 9.66 7.34
C TYR A 199 -3.19 10.72 8.41
N VAL A 200 -3.50 11.95 8.00
CA VAL A 200 -3.86 13.04 8.94
C VAL A 200 -5.15 12.71 9.71
N ALA A 201 -6.11 12.07 9.05
CA ALA A 201 -7.34 11.63 9.71
C ALA A 201 -7.08 10.52 10.73
N LEU A 202 -6.19 9.58 10.44
CA LEU A 202 -5.81 8.49 11.37
C LEU A 202 -5.05 8.98 12.63
N ASP A 203 -4.38 10.13 12.56
CA ASP A 203 -3.71 10.74 13.73
C ASP A 203 -4.70 11.26 14.79
N ARG A 204 -6.00 11.29 14.46
CA ARG A 204 -7.08 11.69 15.38
C ARG A 204 -7.56 10.50 16.21
N LYS A 205 -8.30 10.80 17.28
CA LYS A 205 -9.03 9.77 18.03
C LYS A 205 -10.28 9.38 17.24
N LEU A 206 -10.31 8.15 16.76
CA LEU A 206 -11.36 7.64 15.90
C LEU A 206 -12.20 6.57 16.61
N TRP A 207 -13.46 6.43 16.20
CA TRP A 207 -14.21 5.22 16.47
C TRP A 207 -13.60 4.04 15.72
N PRO A 208 -13.64 2.80 16.27
CA PRO A 208 -13.10 1.62 15.58
C PRO A 208 -13.66 1.42 14.16
N ARG A 209 -14.95 1.73 13.93
CA ARG A 209 -15.58 1.66 12.62
C ARG A 209 -14.95 2.65 11.62
N ASP A 210 -14.70 3.89 12.05
CA ASP A 210 -14.13 4.94 11.21
C ASP A 210 -12.66 4.66 10.88
N GLN A 211 -11.94 4.07 11.85
CA GLN A 211 -10.59 3.57 11.63
C GLN A 211 -10.57 2.41 10.62
N SER A 212 -11.52 1.48 10.72
CA SER A 212 -11.66 0.39 9.76
C SER A 212 -11.97 0.89 8.36
N GLU A 213 -12.88 1.88 8.24
CA GLU A 213 -13.20 2.53 6.97
C GLU A 213 -11.96 3.22 6.37
N LEU A 214 -11.20 3.98 7.16
CA LEU A 214 -9.96 4.60 6.69
C LEU A 214 -8.93 3.56 6.25
N TYR A 215 -8.80 2.42 6.93
CA TYR A 215 -7.90 1.35 6.50
C TYR A 215 -8.37 0.70 5.21
N PHE A 216 -9.69 0.53 5.02
CA PHE A 216 -10.27 0.08 3.76
C PHE A 216 -9.92 1.04 2.62
N LEU A 217 -10.20 2.33 2.78
CA LEU A 217 -9.91 3.36 1.78
C LEU A 217 -8.41 3.50 1.49
N LEU A 218 -7.55 3.42 2.52
CA LEU A 218 -6.09 3.38 2.36
C LEU A 218 -5.63 2.17 1.55
N GLY A 219 -6.21 1.00 1.79
CA GLY A 219 -5.96 -0.17 0.98
C GLY A 219 -6.31 0.07 -0.49
N CYS A 220 -7.48 0.63 -0.75
CA CYS A 220 -7.93 0.95 -2.11
C CYS A 220 -7.00 1.96 -2.81
N VAL A 221 -6.65 3.07 -2.15
CA VAL A 221 -5.73 4.07 -2.72
C VAL A 221 -4.35 3.46 -2.97
N ASN A 222 -3.82 2.64 -2.05
CA ASN A 222 -2.55 1.94 -2.26
C ASN A 222 -2.60 0.96 -3.44
N SER A 223 -3.77 0.31 -3.70
CA SER A 223 -3.98 -0.51 -4.90
C SER A 223 -3.82 0.33 -6.17
N LEU A 224 -4.52 1.44 -6.27
CA LEU A 224 -4.46 2.35 -7.42
C LEU A 224 -3.05 2.92 -7.61
N MET A 225 -2.40 3.35 -6.52
CA MET A 225 -1.01 3.84 -6.57
C MET A 225 -0.03 2.74 -7.00
N ALA A 226 -0.25 1.47 -6.59
CA ALA A 226 0.58 0.35 -7.01
C ALA A 226 0.45 0.09 -8.52
N ILE A 227 -0.77 0.11 -9.06
CA ILE A 227 -1.02 -0.06 -10.49
C ILE A 227 -0.36 1.08 -11.29
N ALA A 228 -0.49 2.32 -10.80
CA ALA A 228 0.11 3.50 -11.43
C ALA A 228 1.65 3.44 -11.39
N ALA A 229 2.25 3.10 -10.24
CA ALA A 229 3.71 2.98 -10.08
C ALA A 229 4.30 1.90 -11.00
N ASP A 230 3.63 0.73 -11.14
CA ASP A 230 4.05 -0.32 -12.08
C ASP A 230 3.91 0.15 -13.54
N GLY A 231 2.84 0.88 -13.86
CA GLY A 231 2.65 1.52 -15.17
C GLY A 231 3.75 2.53 -15.50
N LEU A 232 4.21 3.30 -14.53
CA LEU A 232 5.31 4.24 -14.62
C LEU A 232 6.71 3.58 -14.63
N GLY A 233 6.78 2.25 -14.50
CA GLY A 233 8.02 1.47 -14.59
C GLY A 233 8.73 1.22 -13.26
N ASN A 234 8.16 1.62 -12.14
CA ASN A 234 8.71 1.37 -10.80
C ASN A 234 8.00 0.20 -10.12
N SER A 235 8.30 -1.03 -10.57
CA SER A 235 7.70 -2.25 -10.03
C SER A 235 8.07 -2.50 -8.55
N ALA A 236 9.22 -1.99 -8.07
CA ALA A 236 9.61 -2.12 -6.66
C ALA A 236 8.69 -1.28 -5.76
N ALA A 237 8.46 -0.01 -6.11
CA ALA A 237 7.52 0.85 -5.38
C ALA A 237 6.08 0.31 -5.47
N ALA A 238 5.68 -0.22 -6.63
CA ALA A 238 4.37 -0.86 -6.80
C ALA A 238 4.17 -2.03 -5.83
N GLU A 239 5.20 -2.87 -5.66
CA GLU A 239 5.16 -3.98 -4.74
C GLU A 239 5.08 -3.54 -3.27
N GLU A 240 5.79 -2.50 -2.88
CA GLU A 240 5.72 -1.92 -1.52
C GLU A 240 4.34 -1.34 -1.24
N LEU A 241 3.76 -0.60 -2.18
CA LEU A 241 2.40 -0.04 -2.06
C LEU A 241 1.34 -1.16 -1.95
N ALA A 242 1.43 -2.20 -2.77
CA ALA A 242 0.52 -3.34 -2.69
C ALA A 242 0.65 -4.11 -1.37
N ARG A 243 1.87 -4.26 -0.82
CA ARG A 243 2.08 -4.85 0.51
C ARG A 243 1.52 -3.97 1.63
N ALA A 244 1.67 -2.66 1.53
CA ALA A 244 1.08 -1.74 2.50
C ALA A 244 -0.46 -1.84 2.49
N GLY A 245 -1.08 -1.87 1.29
CA GLY A 245 -2.52 -2.09 1.15
C GLY A 245 -2.97 -3.43 1.73
N LEU A 246 -2.19 -4.51 1.52
CA LEU A 246 -2.46 -5.82 2.11
C LEU A 246 -2.40 -5.79 3.65
N ALA A 247 -1.45 -5.06 4.22
CA ALA A 247 -1.36 -4.92 5.67
C ALA A 247 -2.61 -4.23 6.26
N TYR A 248 -3.14 -3.20 5.60
CA TYR A 248 -4.41 -2.57 5.99
C TYR A 248 -5.59 -3.54 5.88
N ALA A 249 -5.70 -4.27 4.76
CA ALA A 249 -6.77 -5.25 4.56
C ALA A 249 -6.78 -6.33 5.65
N LEU A 250 -5.60 -6.85 6.00
CA LEU A 250 -5.45 -7.86 7.06
C LEU A 250 -5.72 -7.30 8.46
N ALA A 251 -5.39 -6.02 8.71
CA ALA A 251 -5.63 -5.39 10.01
C ALA A 251 -7.13 -5.24 10.34
N ILE A 252 -7.99 -5.18 9.32
CA ILE A 252 -9.45 -5.08 9.47
C ILE A 252 -10.18 -6.37 9.06
N ASP A 253 -9.45 -7.45 8.81
CA ASP A 253 -9.99 -8.75 8.33
C ASP A 253 -10.88 -8.63 7.07
N HIS A 254 -10.55 -7.71 6.16
CA HIS A 254 -11.33 -7.44 4.96
C HIS A 254 -10.86 -8.32 3.79
N ARG A 255 -11.50 -9.48 3.63
CA ARG A 255 -11.11 -10.51 2.65
C ARG A 255 -11.11 -10.04 1.19
N PRO A 256 -12.14 -9.35 0.66
CA PRO A 256 -12.11 -8.87 -0.73
C PRO A 256 -10.95 -7.91 -1.01
N LEU A 257 -10.63 -7.00 -0.07
CA LEU A 257 -9.49 -6.10 -0.22
C LEU A 257 -8.16 -6.85 -0.17
N ALA A 258 -8.02 -7.85 0.71
CA ALA A 258 -6.83 -8.71 0.74
C ALA A 258 -6.64 -9.47 -0.59
N ALA A 259 -7.73 -9.96 -1.19
CA ALA A 259 -7.74 -10.57 -2.51
C ALA A 259 -7.28 -9.60 -3.59
N GLN A 260 -7.79 -8.35 -3.60
CA GLN A 260 -7.38 -7.29 -4.51
C GLN A 260 -5.89 -6.98 -4.41
N MET A 261 -5.33 -6.90 -3.20
CA MET A 261 -3.89 -6.69 -3.01
C MET A 261 -3.05 -7.87 -3.51
N ARG A 262 -3.51 -9.10 -3.29
CA ARG A 262 -2.87 -10.32 -3.80
C ARG A 262 -2.91 -10.36 -5.33
N LEU A 263 -4.03 -9.96 -5.94
CA LEU A 263 -4.16 -9.79 -7.39
C LEU A 263 -3.12 -8.80 -7.93
N GLY A 264 -3.00 -7.63 -7.33
CA GLY A 264 -1.98 -6.63 -7.70
C GLY A 264 -0.55 -7.20 -7.64
N LEU A 265 -0.19 -7.87 -6.53
CA LEU A 265 1.12 -8.53 -6.37
C LEU A 265 1.34 -9.63 -7.41
N ALA A 266 0.32 -10.43 -7.74
CA ALA A 266 0.38 -11.46 -8.76
C ALA A 266 0.66 -10.86 -10.15
N ILE A 267 -0.02 -9.77 -10.51
CA ILE A 267 0.16 -9.07 -11.79
C ILE A 267 1.58 -8.47 -11.86
N ILE A 268 2.05 -7.79 -10.80
CA ILE A 268 3.40 -7.24 -10.75
C ILE A 268 4.45 -8.33 -10.97
N ALA A 269 4.33 -9.46 -10.27
CA ALA A 269 5.23 -10.60 -10.42
C ALA A 269 5.19 -11.19 -11.84
N LEU A 270 4.00 -11.27 -12.46
CA LEU A 270 3.83 -11.76 -13.82
C LEU A 270 4.58 -10.90 -14.85
N TYR A 271 4.48 -9.56 -14.73
CA TYR A 271 5.20 -8.62 -15.59
C TYR A 271 6.70 -8.48 -15.25
N ALA A 272 7.10 -8.89 -14.04
CA ALA A 272 8.50 -9.05 -13.66
C ALA A 272 9.12 -10.39 -14.15
N ASN A 273 8.39 -11.18 -14.95
CA ASN A 273 8.78 -12.51 -15.43
C ASN A 273 9.05 -13.53 -14.29
N GLN A 274 8.23 -13.46 -13.23
CA GLN A 274 8.26 -14.35 -12.07
C GLN A 274 6.95 -15.17 -11.98
N PRO A 275 6.67 -16.10 -12.93
CA PRO A 275 5.37 -16.76 -13.02
C PRO A 275 5.05 -17.64 -11.81
N LEU A 276 6.03 -18.30 -11.20
CA LEU A 276 5.80 -19.10 -9.98
C LEU A 276 5.35 -18.23 -8.81
N ARG A 277 5.95 -17.05 -8.64
CA ARG A 277 5.54 -16.10 -7.61
C ARG A 277 4.15 -15.51 -7.91
N SER A 278 3.86 -15.24 -9.19
CA SER A 278 2.54 -14.80 -9.62
C SER A 278 1.48 -15.85 -9.29
N MET A 279 1.77 -17.13 -9.54
CA MET A 279 0.91 -18.26 -9.20
C MET A 279 0.62 -18.32 -7.70
N ASP A 280 1.66 -18.25 -6.84
CA ASP A 280 1.49 -18.27 -5.38
C ASP A 280 0.60 -17.12 -4.89
N MET A 281 0.84 -15.89 -5.40
CA MET A 281 0.02 -14.73 -5.03
C MET A 281 -1.43 -14.87 -5.50
N ALA A 282 -1.67 -15.39 -6.71
CA ALA A 282 -3.02 -15.60 -7.22
C ALA A 282 -3.78 -16.66 -6.41
N VAL A 283 -3.14 -17.78 -6.08
CA VAL A 283 -3.74 -18.84 -5.24
C VAL A 283 -4.12 -18.29 -3.86
N ARG A 284 -3.23 -17.57 -3.20
CA ARG A 284 -3.53 -16.91 -1.92
C ARG A 284 -4.63 -15.86 -2.03
N GLY A 285 -4.77 -15.19 -3.18
CA GLY A 285 -5.88 -14.28 -3.44
C GLY A 285 -7.21 -15.01 -3.50
N ILE A 286 -7.24 -16.16 -4.17
CA ILE A 286 -8.42 -17.02 -4.31
C ILE A 286 -8.88 -17.57 -2.94
N GLU A 287 -7.98 -17.82 -2.00
CA GLU A 287 -8.34 -18.20 -0.62
C GLU A 287 -9.16 -17.10 0.10
N HIS A 288 -8.97 -15.85 -0.27
CA HIS A 288 -9.73 -14.72 0.26
C HIS A 288 -11.02 -14.47 -0.51
N LEU A 289 -11.01 -14.63 -1.83
CA LEU A 289 -12.13 -14.33 -2.72
C LEU A 289 -12.14 -15.32 -3.90
N SER A 290 -13.09 -16.24 -3.92
CA SER A 290 -13.21 -17.30 -4.93
C SER A 290 -14.26 -17.03 -6.00
N ASP A 291 -15.19 -16.12 -5.79
CA ASP A 291 -16.38 -15.91 -6.60
C ASP A 291 -16.44 -14.49 -7.18
N GLY A 292 -17.36 -14.28 -8.12
CA GLY A 292 -17.62 -13.01 -8.76
C GLY A 292 -16.53 -12.53 -9.74
N PRO A 293 -16.65 -11.29 -10.25
CA PRO A 293 -15.74 -10.76 -11.26
C PRO A 293 -14.27 -10.74 -10.83
N ASN A 294 -13.97 -10.31 -9.61
CA ASN A 294 -12.59 -10.23 -9.10
C ASN A 294 -12.03 -11.64 -8.78
N GLY A 295 -12.88 -12.59 -8.35
CA GLY A 295 -12.50 -14.00 -8.24
C GLY A 295 -12.15 -14.60 -9.61
N ALA A 296 -12.94 -14.29 -10.65
CA ALA A 296 -12.64 -14.68 -12.04
C ALA A 296 -11.31 -14.08 -12.51
N GLN A 297 -11.03 -12.82 -12.20
CA GLN A 297 -9.75 -12.17 -12.55
C GLN A 297 -8.55 -12.87 -11.91
N LEU A 298 -8.65 -13.25 -10.62
CA LEU A 298 -7.60 -14.01 -9.92
C LEU A 298 -7.33 -15.36 -10.60
N ARG A 299 -8.40 -16.09 -11.00
CA ARG A 299 -8.28 -17.36 -11.76
C ARG A 299 -7.60 -17.14 -13.11
N LEU A 300 -7.89 -16.05 -13.81
CA LEU A 300 -7.26 -15.75 -15.09
C LEU A 300 -5.79 -15.31 -14.94
N VAL A 301 -5.41 -14.66 -13.84
CA VAL A 301 -3.99 -14.41 -13.52
C VAL A 301 -3.29 -15.72 -13.18
N GLN A 302 -3.93 -16.61 -12.45
CA GLN A 302 -3.46 -17.99 -12.21
C GLN A 302 -3.24 -18.72 -13.56
N ALA A 303 -4.21 -18.65 -14.48
CA ALA A 303 -4.10 -19.26 -15.81
C ALA A 303 -2.90 -18.72 -16.59
N ARG A 304 -2.68 -17.40 -16.59
CA ARG A 304 -1.52 -16.79 -17.28
C ARG A 304 -0.19 -17.23 -16.66
N ALA A 305 -0.13 -17.36 -15.33
CA ALA A 305 1.07 -17.84 -14.65
C ALA A 305 1.33 -19.32 -14.98
N ALA A 306 0.29 -20.16 -14.96
CA ALA A 306 0.35 -21.58 -15.32
C ALA A 306 0.82 -21.79 -16.77
N ALA A 307 0.25 -21.06 -17.73
CA ALA A 307 0.67 -21.12 -19.12
C ALA A 307 2.16 -20.79 -19.30
N ARG A 308 2.68 -19.81 -18.55
CA ARG A 308 4.10 -19.41 -18.61
C ARG A 308 5.09 -20.39 -18.00
N ILE A 309 4.63 -21.24 -17.07
CA ILE A 309 5.46 -22.34 -16.54
C ILE A 309 5.30 -23.63 -17.32
N GLY A 310 4.46 -23.62 -18.38
CA GLY A 310 4.21 -24.76 -19.24
C GLY A 310 3.10 -25.70 -18.75
N ASP A 311 2.38 -25.33 -17.69
CA ASP A 311 1.26 -26.09 -17.15
C ASP A 311 -0.06 -25.68 -17.87
N ALA A 312 -0.24 -26.22 -19.07
CA ALA A 312 -1.39 -25.91 -19.90
C ALA A 312 -2.71 -26.46 -19.33
N ASP A 313 -2.69 -27.54 -18.57
CA ASP A 313 -3.89 -28.15 -18.01
C ASP A 313 -4.45 -27.29 -16.87
N THR A 314 -3.61 -26.87 -15.92
CA THR A 314 -3.97 -25.90 -14.89
C THR A 314 -4.47 -24.59 -15.52
N ALA A 315 -3.84 -24.12 -16.59
CA ALA A 315 -4.26 -22.91 -17.27
C ALA A 315 -5.67 -23.02 -17.86
N ARG A 316 -5.97 -24.12 -18.58
CA ARG A 316 -7.32 -24.39 -19.15
C ARG A 316 -8.38 -24.50 -18.05
N GLN A 317 -8.07 -25.24 -16.98
CA GLN A 317 -9.00 -25.40 -15.85
C GLN A 317 -9.30 -24.05 -15.18
N ALA A 318 -8.28 -23.23 -14.95
CA ALA A 318 -8.47 -21.92 -14.35
C ALA A 318 -9.31 -20.97 -15.23
N ILE A 319 -9.15 -21.02 -16.57
CA ILE A 319 -9.99 -20.26 -17.52
C ILE A 319 -11.45 -20.73 -17.44
N ALA A 320 -11.70 -22.05 -17.48
CA ALA A 320 -13.05 -22.60 -17.38
C ALA A 320 -13.73 -22.19 -16.05
N THR A 321 -13.02 -22.36 -14.94
CA THR A 321 -13.51 -21.94 -13.62
C THR A 321 -13.81 -20.44 -13.57
N ALA A 322 -12.97 -19.59 -14.18
CA ALA A 322 -13.21 -18.14 -14.22
C ALA A 322 -14.53 -17.79 -14.94
N THR A 323 -14.87 -18.52 -16.00
CA THR A 323 -16.14 -18.34 -16.72
C THR A 323 -17.32 -18.72 -15.84
N GLU A 324 -17.26 -19.87 -15.17
CA GLU A 324 -18.34 -20.35 -14.30
C GLU A 324 -18.62 -19.45 -13.10
N ILE A 325 -17.56 -18.99 -12.41
CA ILE A 325 -17.74 -18.17 -11.19
C ILE A 325 -18.18 -16.75 -11.47
N ARG A 326 -17.90 -16.23 -12.67
CA ARG A 326 -18.34 -14.90 -13.05
C ARG A 326 -19.86 -14.77 -13.15
N GLU A 327 -20.52 -15.83 -13.58
CA GLU A 327 -21.99 -15.87 -13.75
C GLU A 327 -22.74 -15.92 -12.41
N ARG A 328 -22.02 -16.14 -11.30
CA ARG A 328 -22.60 -16.13 -9.96
C ARG A 328 -22.92 -14.71 -9.52
N ASP A 329 -24.10 -14.54 -8.94
CA ASP A 329 -24.49 -13.26 -8.32
C ASP A 329 -23.63 -13.02 -7.08
N TYR A 330 -22.67 -12.09 -7.20
CA TYR A 330 -21.73 -11.74 -6.16
C TYR A 330 -21.36 -10.25 -6.24
N SER A 331 -21.48 -9.56 -5.13
CA SER A 331 -20.98 -8.20 -4.95
C SER A 331 -20.15 -8.10 -3.67
N ASP A 332 -19.17 -7.23 -3.68
CA ASP A 332 -18.35 -6.88 -2.53
C ASP A 332 -18.00 -5.39 -2.54
N GLU A 333 -17.61 -4.86 -1.37
CA GLU A 333 -17.35 -3.43 -1.19
C GLU A 333 -16.23 -2.89 -2.11
N VAL A 334 -15.28 -3.72 -2.52
CA VAL A 334 -14.20 -3.32 -3.45
C VAL A 334 -14.75 -3.18 -4.86
N THR A 335 -15.52 -4.18 -5.32
CA THR A 335 -16.13 -4.19 -6.66
C THR A 335 -17.14 -3.05 -6.82
N GLU A 336 -17.88 -2.70 -5.77
CA GLU A 336 -18.86 -1.60 -5.74
C GLU A 336 -18.24 -0.21 -5.96
N LEU A 337 -16.96 -0.02 -5.68
CA LEU A 337 -16.25 1.21 -6.01
C LEU A 337 -16.19 1.47 -7.52
N GLY A 338 -16.25 0.40 -8.33
CA GLY A 338 -16.21 0.47 -9.79
C GLY A 338 -14.85 0.95 -10.33
N GLY A 339 -14.85 1.45 -11.57
CA GLY A 339 -13.62 1.91 -12.20
C GLY A 339 -12.58 0.80 -12.35
N GLU A 340 -11.37 1.03 -11.88
CA GLU A 340 -10.25 0.06 -11.93
C GLU A 340 -10.46 -1.15 -11.00
N PHE A 341 -11.38 -1.06 -10.03
CA PHE A 341 -11.76 -2.19 -9.17
C PHE A 341 -12.80 -3.11 -9.80
N GLY A 342 -13.42 -2.69 -10.91
CA GLY A 342 -14.31 -3.53 -11.70
C GLY A 342 -13.55 -4.44 -12.67
N PHE A 343 -14.19 -5.54 -13.08
CA PHE A 343 -13.64 -6.46 -14.05
C PHE A 343 -14.66 -6.74 -15.15
N SER A 344 -14.57 -6.03 -16.29
CA SER A 344 -15.52 -6.10 -17.40
C SER A 344 -15.39 -7.42 -18.19
N MET A 345 -16.44 -7.76 -18.95
CA MET A 345 -16.38 -8.90 -19.88
C MET A 345 -15.26 -8.74 -20.92
N ALA A 346 -15.05 -7.54 -21.41
CA ALA A 346 -13.93 -7.25 -22.31
C ALA A 346 -12.57 -7.60 -21.67
N SER A 347 -12.40 -7.25 -20.39
CA SER A 347 -11.19 -7.59 -19.62
C SER A 347 -11.06 -9.09 -19.40
N GLN A 348 -12.16 -9.80 -19.15
CA GLN A 348 -12.15 -11.27 -19.00
C GLN A 348 -11.60 -11.95 -20.24
N HIS A 349 -12.15 -11.64 -21.42
CA HIS A 349 -11.66 -12.18 -22.69
C HIS A 349 -10.20 -11.79 -22.97
N TYR A 350 -9.80 -10.56 -22.61
CA TYR A 350 -8.40 -10.15 -22.71
C TYR A 350 -7.48 -11.02 -21.83
N TYR A 351 -7.84 -11.25 -20.56
CA TYR A 351 -7.02 -12.06 -19.65
C TYR A 351 -6.98 -13.52 -20.08
N ALA A 352 -8.11 -14.10 -20.48
CA ALA A 352 -8.20 -15.46 -21.03
C ALA A 352 -7.34 -15.60 -22.29
N GLY A 353 -7.51 -14.71 -23.26
CA GLY A 353 -6.74 -14.71 -24.50
C GLY A 353 -5.25 -14.53 -24.27
N SER A 354 -4.84 -13.69 -23.30
CA SER A 354 -3.43 -13.56 -22.92
C SER A 354 -2.86 -14.85 -22.30
N ALA A 355 -3.65 -15.62 -21.55
CA ALA A 355 -3.24 -16.91 -21.00
C ALA A 355 -3.10 -17.95 -22.14
N VAL A 356 -4.09 -18.02 -23.02
CA VAL A 356 -4.07 -18.92 -24.20
C VAL A 356 -2.89 -18.59 -25.10
N ALA A 357 -2.55 -17.30 -25.31
CA ALA A 357 -1.42 -16.87 -26.13
C ALA A 357 -0.05 -17.31 -25.59
N ASP A 358 0.05 -17.63 -24.31
CA ASP A 358 1.26 -18.18 -23.68
C ASP A 358 1.31 -19.73 -23.73
N MET A 359 0.26 -20.42 -24.27
CA MET A 359 0.23 -21.87 -24.49
C MET A 359 0.80 -22.25 -25.85
N PRO A 360 1.38 -23.46 -26.02
CA PRO A 360 1.82 -23.96 -27.30
C PRO A 360 0.63 -24.25 -28.23
N ASP A 361 0.83 -24.07 -29.52
CA ASP A 361 -0.12 -24.41 -30.61
C ASP A 361 -1.54 -23.85 -30.41
N ALA A 362 -1.67 -22.70 -29.77
CA ALA A 362 -2.96 -22.11 -29.38
C ALA A 362 -3.25 -20.76 -30.06
N GLU A 363 -2.55 -20.45 -31.18
CA GLU A 363 -2.64 -19.14 -31.86
C GLU A 363 -4.07 -18.81 -32.28
N SER A 364 -4.78 -19.76 -32.89
CA SER A 364 -6.16 -19.53 -33.34
C SER A 364 -7.12 -19.25 -32.20
N SER A 365 -6.97 -19.94 -31.07
CA SER A 365 -7.78 -19.70 -29.87
C SER A 365 -7.44 -18.38 -29.22
N ALA A 366 -6.16 -18.03 -29.17
CA ALA A 366 -5.71 -16.72 -28.67
C ALA A 366 -6.24 -15.55 -29.52
N ILE A 367 -6.22 -15.71 -30.85
CA ILE A 367 -6.77 -14.72 -31.79
C ILE A 367 -8.28 -14.56 -31.56
N ALA A 368 -9.03 -15.65 -31.40
CA ALA A 368 -10.46 -15.60 -31.17
C ALA A 368 -10.79 -14.87 -29.84
N GLU A 369 -10.15 -15.25 -28.74
CA GLU A 369 -10.38 -14.65 -27.43
C GLU A 369 -10.00 -13.17 -27.37
N LEU A 370 -8.80 -12.82 -27.87
CA LEU A 370 -8.32 -11.43 -27.90
C LEU A 370 -9.12 -10.58 -28.90
N GLY A 371 -9.54 -11.17 -30.04
CA GLY A 371 -10.44 -10.54 -31.01
C GLY A 371 -11.77 -10.18 -30.35
N ARG A 372 -12.36 -11.13 -29.62
CA ARG A 372 -13.61 -10.90 -28.86
C ARG A 372 -13.45 -9.79 -27.82
N ALA A 373 -12.33 -9.77 -27.09
CA ALA A 373 -12.05 -8.68 -26.16
C ALA A 373 -12.06 -7.30 -26.84
N ILE A 374 -11.42 -7.20 -28.01
CA ILE A 374 -11.33 -5.94 -28.78
C ILE A 374 -12.70 -5.51 -29.31
N GLU A 375 -13.53 -6.44 -29.77
CA GLU A 375 -14.91 -6.16 -30.18
C GLU A 375 -15.73 -5.58 -29.01
N LEU A 376 -15.66 -6.20 -27.83
CA LEU A 376 -16.34 -5.73 -26.63
C LEU A 376 -15.81 -4.34 -26.18
N TYR A 377 -14.50 -4.12 -26.23
CA TYR A 377 -13.95 -2.80 -25.98
C TYR A 377 -14.38 -1.74 -27.01
N ALA A 378 -14.67 -2.13 -28.24
CA ALA A 378 -15.14 -1.24 -29.28
C ALA A 378 -16.64 -0.93 -29.13
N ALA A 379 -17.44 -1.89 -28.67
CA ALA A 379 -18.86 -1.71 -28.38
C ALA A 379 -19.12 -0.73 -27.22
N GLY A 380 -18.13 -0.53 -26.34
CA GLY A 380 -18.25 0.29 -25.15
C GLY A 380 -18.65 -0.51 -23.91
N PRO A 381 -18.53 0.10 -22.70
CA PRO A 381 -18.89 -0.56 -21.47
C PRO A 381 -20.41 -0.67 -21.28
N GLU A 382 -20.83 -1.73 -20.62
CA GLU A 382 -22.21 -1.90 -20.17
C GLU A 382 -22.54 -0.88 -19.05
N PRO A 383 -23.82 -0.61 -18.77
CA PRO A 383 -24.20 0.28 -17.67
C PRO A 383 -23.58 -0.19 -16.35
N GLY A 384 -22.82 0.69 -15.70
CA GLY A 384 -22.10 0.39 -14.45
C GLY A 384 -20.69 -0.22 -14.63
N GLU A 385 -20.34 -0.68 -15.84
CA GLU A 385 -18.98 -1.13 -16.15
C GLU A 385 -18.07 0.06 -16.55
N HIS A 386 -16.77 -0.17 -16.44
CA HIS A 386 -15.73 0.75 -16.93
C HIS A 386 -14.71 -0.05 -17.75
N HIS A 387 -14.27 0.52 -18.86
CA HIS A 387 -13.26 -0.10 -19.71
C HIS A 387 -11.90 0.59 -19.48
N SER A 388 -10.92 -0.19 -19.00
CA SER A 388 -9.54 0.30 -18.90
C SER A 388 -8.91 0.46 -20.28
N LEU A 389 -8.49 1.69 -20.61
CA LEU A 389 -7.71 2.00 -21.82
C LEU A 389 -6.47 1.13 -21.90
N PHE A 390 -5.80 0.95 -20.77
CA PHE A 390 -4.55 0.19 -20.72
C PHE A 390 -4.78 -1.30 -21.00
N CYS A 391 -5.83 -1.91 -20.44
CA CYS A 391 -6.20 -3.29 -20.75
C CYS A 391 -6.54 -3.46 -22.24
N LYS A 392 -7.31 -2.52 -22.80
CA LYS A 392 -7.63 -2.50 -24.24
C LYS A 392 -6.37 -2.43 -25.12
N MET A 393 -5.41 -1.57 -24.77
CA MET A 393 -4.17 -1.42 -25.52
C MET A 393 -3.24 -2.62 -25.38
N ILE A 394 -3.17 -3.23 -24.19
CA ILE A 394 -2.38 -4.44 -23.96
C ILE A 394 -3.00 -5.62 -24.73
N ALA A 395 -4.34 -5.76 -24.75
CA ALA A 395 -5.02 -6.78 -25.55
C ALA A 395 -4.67 -6.69 -27.04
N ARG A 396 -4.56 -5.47 -27.60
CA ARG A 396 -4.13 -5.25 -29.00
C ARG A 396 -2.71 -5.70 -29.26
N VAL A 397 -1.79 -5.44 -28.31
CA VAL A 397 -0.38 -5.88 -28.45
C VAL A 397 -0.28 -7.42 -28.36
N ASP A 398 -1.05 -8.05 -27.45
CA ASP A 398 -1.09 -9.51 -27.37
C ASP A 398 -1.69 -10.15 -28.63
N LEU A 399 -2.74 -9.54 -29.20
CA LEU A 399 -3.33 -9.97 -30.47
C LEU A 399 -2.36 -9.81 -31.64
N ALA A 400 -1.60 -8.70 -31.70
CA ALA A 400 -0.54 -8.54 -32.70
C ALA A 400 0.52 -9.64 -32.60
N GLY A 401 0.91 -10.02 -31.39
CA GLY A 401 1.81 -11.15 -31.16
C GLY A 401 1.23 -12.49 -31.62
N ALA A 402 -0.06 -12.73 -31.40
CA ALA A 402 -0.74 -13.94 -31.86
C ALA A 402 -0.82 -13.99 -33.41
N TRP A 403 -1.17 -12.87 -34.07
CA TRP A 403 -1.17 -12.78 -35.53
C TRP A 403 0.21 -13.02 -36.14
N LEU A 404 1.28 -12.50 -35.52
CA LEU A 404 2.64 -12.78 -36.01
C LEU A 404 2.99 -14.26 -35.90
N ARG A 405 2.63 -14.94 -34.81
CA ARG A 405 2.87 -16.37 -34.69
C ARG A 405 2.09 -17.16 -35.75
N ALA A 406 0.88 -16.70 -36.08
CA ALA A 406 0.07 -17.26 -37.18
C ALA A 406 0.57 -16.86 -38.58
N GLY A 407 1.65 -16.04 -38.71
CA GLY A 407 2.21 -15.63 -40.00
C GLY A 407 1.49 -14.48 -40.69
N GLN A 408 0.60 -13.76 -39.99
CA GLN A 408 -0.25 -12.69 -40.53
C GLN A 408 0.30 -11.31 -40.16
N LEU A 409 1.32 -10.84 -40.87
CA LEU A 409 2.03 -9.57 -40.59
C LEU A 409 1.11 -8.36 -40.69
N GLU A 410 0.33 -8.25 -41.77
CA GLU A 410 -0.57 -7.11 -42.00
C GLU A 410 -1.63 -6.96 -40.92
N ALA A 411 -2.18 -8.09 -40.46
CA ALA A 411 -3.14 -8.09 -39.36
C ALA A 411 -2.48 -7.63 -38.03
N ALA A 412 -1.25 -8.05 -37.79
CA ALA A 412 -0.50 -7.63 -36.60
C ALA A 412 -0.20 -6.12 -36.62
N VAL A 413 0.23 -5.57 -37.75
CA VAL A 413 0.49 -4.14 -37.95
C VAL A 413 -0.80 -3.33 -37.73
N SER A 414 -1.90 -3.77 -38.37
CA SER A 414 -3.20 -3.11 -38.28
C SER A 414 -3.71 -3.02 -36.83
N VAL A 415 -3.66 -4.13 -36.07
CA VAL A 415 -4.18 -4.15 -34.70
C VAL A 415 -3.29 -3.39 -33.73
N ALA A 416 -1.99 -3.30 -33.97
CA ALA A 416 -1.03 -2.53 -33.16
C ALA A 416 -1.10 -1.01 -33.41
N GLY A 417 -1.58 -0.58 -34.58
CA GLY A 417 -1.59 0.83 -34.99
C GLY A 417 -2.13 1.80 -33.95
N PRO A 418 -3.32 1.59 -33.37
CA PRO A 418 -3.86 2.45 -32.30
C PRO A 418 -2.99 2.52 -31.03
N VAL A 419 -2.21 1.47 -30.74
CA VAL A 419 -1.28 1.47 -29.59
C VAL A 419 -0.07 2.34 -29.89
N LEU A 420 0.50 2.20 -31.09
CA LEU A 420 1.64 3.00 -31.54
C LEU A 420 1.31 4.50 -31.63
N ALA A 421 0.02 4.84 -31.84
CA ALA A 421 -0.49 6.21 -31.88
C ALA A 421 -0.76 6.83 -30.49
N LEU A 422 -0.60 6.06 -29.39
CA LEU A 422 -0.83 6.59 -28.03
C LEU A 422 0.07 7.78 -27.76
N PRO A 423 -0.47 8.84 -27.11
CA PRO A 423 0.35 9.95 -26.63
C PRO A 423 1.35 9.41 -25.58
N PHE A 424 2.47 10.09 -25.48
CA PHE A 424 3.62 9.64 -24.70
C PHE A 424 3.27 9.41 -23.20
N ASP A 425 2.40 10.24 -22.63
CA ASP A 425 1.96 10.22 -21.25
C ASP A 425 1.01 9.05 -20.89
N GLN A 426 0.55 8.32 -21.90
CA GLN A 426 -0.22 7.07 -21.77
C GLN A 426 0.57 5.80 -22.11
N ARG A 427 1.86 5.93 -22.47
CA ARG A 427 2.73 4.80 -22.83
C ARG A 427 3.29 4.14 -21.57
N ILE A 428 2.49 3.27 -20.95
CA ILE A 428 2.88 2.56 -19.72
C ILE A 428 3.94 1.47 -19.97
N SER A 429 4.72 1.16 -18.94
CA SER A 429 5.82 0.17 -19.00
C SER A 429 5.37 -1.23 -19.41
N LYS A 430 4.13 -1.62 -19.09
CA LYS A 430 3.54 -2.91 -19.49
C LYS A 430 3.45 -3.06 -21.01
N LEU A 431 3.14 -1.98 -21.73
CA LEU A 431 3.12 -1.99 -23.20
C LEU A 431 4.52 -2.22 -23.78
N GLN A 432 5.56 -1.60 -23.20
CA GLN A 432 6.94 -1.86 -23.61
C GLN A 432 7.34 -3.33 -23.45
N LYS A 433 7.03 -3.91 -22.27
CA LYS A 433 7.31 -5.33 -21.97
C LYS A 433 6.59 -6.26 -22.97
N LYS A 434 5.36 -5.93 -23.34
CA LYS A 434 4.58 -6.70 -24.33
C LYS A 434 5.12 -6.54 -25.75
N PHE A 435 5.48 -5.33 -26.18
CA PHE A 435 6.12 -5.10 -27.47
C PHE A 435 7.47 -5.82 -27.59
N GLY A 436 8.21 -6.01 -26.48
CA GLY A 436 9.40 -6.85 -26.50
C GLY A 436 9.12 -8.27 -27.01
N ARG A 437 7.96 -8.86 -26.69
CA ARG A 437 7.54 -10.17 -27.21
C ARG A 437 7.14 -10.13 -28.67
N VAL A 438 6.49 -9.04 -29.11
CA VAL A 438 6.14 -8.82 -30.53
C VAL A 438 7.43 -8.72 -31.36
N ARG A 439 8.43 -7.99 -30.90
CA ARG A 439 9.76 -7.91 -31.53
C ARG A 439 10.46 -9.27 -31.61
N SER A 440 10.36 -10.08 -30.55
CA SER A 440 10.87 -11.46 -30.58
C SER A 440 10.16 -12.32 -31.64
N ALA A 441 8.86 -12.15 -31.84
CA ALA A 441 8.11 -12.85 -32.90
C ALA A 441 8.50 -12.35 -34.32
N LEU A 442 8.74 -11.05 -34.49
CA LEU A 442 9.22 -10.45 -35.74
C LEU A 442 10.64 -10.94 -36.15
N ALA A 443 11.44 -11.37 -35.19
CA ALA A 443 12.76 -11.94 -35.46
C ALA A 443 12.72 -13.35 -36.07
N ALA A 444 11.53 -13.96 -36.19
CA ALA A 444 11.39 -15.29 -36.80
C ALA A 444 11.85 -15.31 -38.25
N PRO A 445 12.43 -16.45 -38.77
CA PRO A 445 12.97 -16.56 -40.11
C PRO A 445 12.00 -16.14 -41.23
N ARG A 446 10.70 -16.38 -41.02
CA ARG A 446 9.64 -16.03 -41.98
C ARG A 446 9.53 -14.53 -42.29
N TYR A 447 10.03 -13.66 -41.40
CA TYR A 447 9.99 -12.19 -41.54
C TYR A 447 11.34 -11.60 -41.97
N GLN A 448 12.38 -12.42 -42.06
CA GLN A 448 13.69 -11.98 -42.47
C GLN A 448 13.64 -11.47 -43.92
N GLY A 449 14.16 -10.25 -44.16
CA GLY A 449 14.12 -9.59 -45.46
C GLY A 449 12.84 -8.81 -45.76
N SER A 450 11.75 -8.96 -45.00
CA SER A 450 10.54 -8.14 -45.18
C SER A 450 10.80 -6.67 -44.83
N ALA A 451 10.51 -5.77 -45.76
CA ALA A 451 10.60 -4.31 -45.53
C ALA A 451 9.53 -3.85 -44.54
N GLU A 452 8.33 -4.44 -44.60
CA GLU A 452 7.21 -4.13 -43.71
C GLU A 452 7.50 -4.56 -42.28
N ALA A 453 8.06 -5.77 -42.07
CA ALA A 453 8.44 -6.25 -40.73
C ALA A 453 9.52 -5.34 -40.12
N ARG A 454 10.51 -4.88 -40.89
CA ARG A 454 11.53 -3.93 -40.42
C ARG A 454 10.95 -2.57 -40.10
N HIS A 455 10.00 -2.08 -40.89
CA HIS A 455 9.31 -0.82 -40.60
C HIS A 455 8.50 -0.91 -39.30
N PHE A 456 7.75 -1.98 -39.13
CA PHE A 456 6.98 -2.22 -37.90
C PHE A 456 7.87 -2.35 -36.67
N ASP A 457 8.99 -3.08 -36.74
CA ASP A 457 9.97 -3.15 -35.66
C ASP A 457 10.56 -1.78 -35.30
N GLY A 458 10.85 -0.94 -36.30
CA GLY A 458 11.30 0.43 -36.07
C GLY A 458 10.27 1.32 -35.37
N GLN A 459 8.99 1.20 -35.73
CA GLN A 459 7.90 1.91 -35.04
C GLN A 459 7.78 1.49 -33.58
N ILE A 460 7.86 0.16 -33.30
CA ILE A 460 7.84 -0.36 -31.93
C ILE A 460 9.06 0.15 -31.16
N GLU A 461 10.24 0.15 -31.76
CA GLU A 461 11.44 0.64 -31.08
C GLU A 461 11.33 2.12 -30.71
N GLN A 462 10.82 2.96 -31.61
CA GLN A 462 10.57 4.37 -31.32
C GLN A 462 9.53 4.52 -30.19
N PHE A 463 8.40 3.79 -30.23
CA PHE A 463 7.41 3.81 -29.17
C PHE A 463 8.02 3.48 -27.82
N CYS A 464 8.90 2.48 -27.75
CA CYS A 464 9.53 2.04 -26.50
C CYS A 464 10.58 3.03 -25.96
N ARG A 465 11.20 3.84 -26.82
CA ARG A 465 12.12 4.92 -26.39
C ARG A 465 11.34 6.10 -25.79
N ASP A 466 10.20 6.44 -26.38
CA ASP A 466 9.42 7.62 -26.03
C ASP A 466 8.35 7.26 -24.99
N THR A 467 8.75 7.02 -23.73
CA THR A 467 7.83 6.69 -22.63
C THR A 467 8.15 7.49 -21.39
N ILE A 468 7.14 7.68 -20.51
CA ILE A 468 7.35 8.33 -19.22
C ILE A 468 8.41 7.58 -18.40
N ALA A 469 8.38 6.24 -18.41
CA ALA A 469 9.36 5.43 -17.70
C ALA A 469 10.79 5.61 -18.18
N ALA A 470 10.99 5.91 -19.49
CA ALA A 470 12.30 6.26 -20.02
C ALA A 470 12.72 7.65 -19.54
N GLN A 471 11.84 8.65 -19.64
CA GLN A 471 12.14 10.01 -19.21
C GLN A 471 12.41 10.11 -17.70
N LEU A 472 11.65 9.39 -16.87
CA LEU A 472 11.88 9.37 -15.42
C LEU A 472 13.25 8.78 -15.04
N ARG A 473 13.80 7.86 -15.86
CA ARG A 473 15.15 7.30 -15.64
C ARG A 473 16.25 8.28 -16.03
N ASP A 474 15.98 9.15 -17.00
CA ASP A 474 16.94 10.13 -17.50
C ASP A 474 16.96 11.43 -16.69
N LEU A 475 16.03 11.60 -15.74
CA LEU A 475 16.05 12.70 -14.79
C LEU A 475 17.22 12.52 -13.81
N PRO A 476 17.99 13.59 -13.52
CA PRO A 476 19.02 13.52 -12.50
C PRO A 476 18.38 13.11 -11.17
N ALA A 477 19.05 12.22 -10.43
CA ALA A 477 18.63 11.89 -9.08
C ALA A 477 18.45 13.21 -8.31
N GLY A 478 17.23 13.50 -7.87
CA GLY A 478 16.95 14.68 -7.09
C GLY A 478 17.86 14.74 -5.87
N PRO A 479 18.08 15.90 -5.27
CA PRO A 479 18.86 16.01 -4.04
C PRO A 479 18.25 15.05 -3.00
N THR A 480 19.07 14.09 -2.54
CA THR A 480 18.77 13.07 -1.53
C THR A 480 18.50 13.69 -0.17
#